data_390e63e2a4df2a4583134985580c254d
#
_entry.id   390e63e2a4df2a4583134985580c254d
#
_cell.length_a   1.000
_cell.length_b   1.000
_cell.length_c   1.000
_cell.angle_alpha   90.00
_cell.angle_beta   90.00
_cell.angle_gamma   90.00
#
_symmetry.space_group_name_H-M   'P 1'
#
loop_
_entity.id
_entity.type
_entity.pdbx_description
1 polymer ?
#
loop_
_entity_poly.entity_id
_entity_poly.type
_entity_poly.pdbx_seq_one_letter_code
_entity_poly.pdbx_strand_id
1 'polypeptide(L)' 'MGEVKYVSRVEVEPVEGKTRRASVPGEVEPVLFGVHSEVAEHYGVSPDQEEPHASTLDYVVAAAGG' A
#
# COMPACT_ATOMS: atom_id res chain seq x y z
N MET A 1 28.58 4.10 -15.41
CA MET A 1 27.67 4.24 -14.28
C MET A 1 27.65 5.67 -13.80
N GLY A 2 26.50 6.30 -13.75
CA GLY A 2 26.39 7.67 -13.33
C GLY A 2 26.29 7.85 -11.82
N GLU A 3 26.14 9.06 -11.40
CA GLU A 3 25.92 9.40 -10.01
C GLU A 3 24.51 9.02 -9.57
N VAL A 4 24.37 8.73 -8.29
CA VAL A 4 23.05 8.55 -7.70
C VAL A 4 22.48 9.94 -7.44
N LYS A 5 21.42 10.30 -8.14
CA LYS A 5 20.81 11.63 -8.03
C LYS A 5 19.57 11.65 -7.16
N TYR A 6 19.02 10.49 -6.88
CA TYR A 6 17.82 10.39 -6.08
C TYR A 6 17.77 9.02 -5.39
N VAL A 7 17.46 9.06 -4.12
CA VAL A 7 17.25 7.83 -3.34
C VAL A 7 15.82 7.88 -2.81
N SER A 8 15.02 6.93 -3.23
CA SER A 8 13.65 6.82 -2.73
C SER A 8 13.65 6.16 -1.36
N ARG A 9 13.14 6.87 -0.37
CA ARG A 9 13.05 6.36 1.00
C ARG A 9 11.59 6.18 1.34
N VAL A 10 11.18 4.93 1.45
CA VAL A 10 9.81 4.56 1.75
C VAL A 10 9.79 3.79 3.06
N GLU A 11 8.89 4.15 3.95
CA GLU A 11 8.70 3.42 5.21
C GLU A 11 7.30 2.83 5.21
N VAL A 12 7.21 1.55 5.57
CA VAL A 12 5.94 0.84 5.63
C VAL A 12 5.76 0.32 7.05
N GLU A 13 4.59 0.59 7.63
CA GLU A 13 4.29 0.12 8.97
C GLU A 13 2.89 -0.47 9.05
N PRO A 14 2.68 -1.47 9.91
CA PRO A 14 1.33 -2.02 10.12
C PRO A 14 0.46 -1.01 10.86
N VAL A 15 -0.81 -0.93 10.47
CA VAL A 15 -1.80 -0.09 11.16
C VAL A 15 -2.71 -0.99 11.98
N GLU A 16 -3.41 -1.88 11.29
CA GLU A 16 -4.35 -2.78 11.94
C GLU A 16 -4.61 -3.96 11.00
N GLY A 17 -4.53 -5.16 11.53
CA GLY A 17 -4.80 -6.38 10.74
C GLY A 17 -4.00 -6.42 9.45
N LYS A 18 -4.69 -6.42 8.32
CA LYS A 18 -4.08 -6.45 6.99
C LYS A 18 -3.77 -5.06 6.43
N THR A 19 -4.13 -4.01 7.15
CA THR A 19 -3.89 -2.64 6.70
C THR A 19 -2.46 -2.21 7.02
N ARG A 20 -1.81 -1.62 6.04
CA ARG A 20 -0.45 -1.09 6.16
C ARG A 20 -0.44 0.35 5.70
N ARG A 21 0.48 1.13 6.23
CA ARG A 21 0.64 2.53 5.87
C ARG A 21 2.06 2.74 5.35
N ALA A 22 2.17 3.37 4.18
CA ALA A 22 3.46 3.69 3.60
C ALA A 22 3.66 5.19 3.53
N SER A 23 4.80 5.66 4.04
CA SER A 23 5.22 7.04 3.89
C SER A 23 6.09 7.11 2.65
N VAL A 24 5.66 7.91 1.67
CA VAL A 24 6.29 7.98 0.35
C VAL A 24 6.84 9.40 0.13
N PRO A 25 8.07 9.52 -0.41
CA PRO A 25 8.63 10.85 -0.71
C PRO A 25 7.74 11.63 -1.66
N GLY A 26 7.60 12.91 -1.40
CA GLY A 26 6.79 13.78 -2.22
C GLY A 26 5.32 13.85 -1.84
N GLU A 27 4.87 12.94 -1.00
CA GLU A 27 3.49 12.93 -0.53
C GLU A 27 3.39 13.40 0.91
N VAL A 28 2.41 14.27 1.19
CA VAL A 28 2.18 14.79 2.53
C VAL A 28 1.49 13.75 3.38
N GLU A 29 0.54 13.03 2.81
CA GLU A 29 -0.22 12.00 3.51
C GLU A 29 0.30 10.61 3.18
N PRO A 30 0.28 9.68 4.15
CA PRO A 30 0.67 8.31 3.87
C PRO A 30 -0.33 7.60 2.97
N VAL A 31 0.15 6.58 2.27
CA VAL A 31 -0.67 5.73 1.40
C VAL A 31 -1.07 4.48 2.19
N LEU A 32 -2.34 4.15 2.16
CA LEU A 32 -2.85 2.98 2.86
C LEU A 32 -2.97 1.78 1.91
N PHE A 33 -2.47 0.64 2.38
CA PHE A 33 -2.58 -0.64 1.71
C PHE A 33 -3.45 -1.54 2.56
N GLY A 34 -4.23 -2.37 1.94
CA GLY A 34 -5.07 -3.29 2.67
C GLY A 34 -5.53 -4.41 1.77
N VAL A 35 -6.75 -4.86 2.02
CA VAL A 35 -7.39 -5.88 1.21
C VAL A 35 -8.80 -5.42 0.87
N HIS A 36 -9.33 -5.93 -0.21
CA HIS A 36 -10.68 -5.60 -0.64
C HIS A 36 -11.25 -6.74 -1.49
N SER A 37 -12.58 -6.71 -1.67
CA SER A 37 -13.26 -7.63 -2.57
C SER A 37 -12.85 -9.09 -2.35
N GLU A 38 -12.50 -9.77 -3.41
CA GLU A 38 -12.13 -11.19 -3.38
C GLU A 38 -10.87 -11.46 -2.56
N VAL A 39 -9.94 -10.50 -2.53
CA VAL A 39 -8.71 -10.63 -1.74
C VAL A 39 -9.04 -10.63 -0.26
N ALA A 40 -9.92 -9.71 0.16
CA ALA A 40 -10.36 -9.65 1.56
C ALA A 40 -11.08 -10.94 1.94
N GLU A 41 -11.94 -11.43 1.07
CA GLU A 41 -12.67 -12.66 1.28
C GLU A 41 -11.73 -13.85 1.44
N HIS A 42 -10.69 -13.92 0.61
CA HIS A 42 -9.67 -14.97 0.68
C HIS A 42 -8.97 -15.00 2.04
N TYR A 43 -8.70 -13.84 2.62
CA TYR A 43 -8.05 -13.75 3.92
C TYR A 43 -9.02 -13.79 5.10
N GLY A 44 -10.31 -13.94 4.83
CA GLY A 44 -11.33 -13.97 5.88
C GLY A 44 -11.56 -12.63 6.54
N VAL A 45 -11.25 -11.54 5.85
CA VAL A 45 -11.44 -10.19 6.36
C VAL A 45 -12.79 -9.66 5.89
N SER A 46 -13.62 -9.20 6.81
CA SER A 46 -14.89 -8.59 6.45
C SER A 46 -14.79 -7.06 6.48
N PRO A 47 -15.62 -6.35 5.71
CA PRO A 47 -15.65 -4.89 5.75
C PRO A 47 -15.94 -4.32 7.14
N ASP A 48 -16.55 -5.11 7.99
CA ASP A 48 -16.87 -4.69 9.37
C ASP A 48 -15.63 -4.74 10.27
N GLN A 49 -14.62 -5.52 9.90
CA GLN A 49 -13.40 -5.68 10.67
C GLN A 49 -12.32 -4.68 10.26
N GLU A 50 -12.18 -4.46 8.97
CA GLU A 50 -11.17 -3.53 8.43
C GLU A 50 -11.77 -2.76 7.28
N GLU A 51 -11.40 -1.50 7.18
CA GLU A 51 -11.79 -0.67 6.04
C GLU A 51 -11.10 -1.18 4.78
N PRO A 52 -11.84 -1.38 3.68
CA PRO A 52 -11.23 -1.81 2.42
C PRO A 52 -10.25 -0.78 1.86
N HIS A 53 -9.10 -1.26 1.41
CA HIS A 53 -8.12 -0.44 0.73
C HIS A 53 -7.50 -1.22 -0.42
N ALA A 54 -6.91 -0.50 -1.36
CA ALA A 54 -6.20 -1.12 -2.46
C ALA A 54 -5.08 -2.02 -1.93
N SER A 55 -4.90 -3.17 -2.55
CA SER A 55 -3.87 -4.12 -2.15
C SER A 55 -2.51 -3.74 -2.73
N THR A 56 -1.46 -4.40 -2.23
CA THR A 56 -0.12 -4.23 -2.77
C THR A 56 -0.09 -4.48 -4.27
N LEU A 57 -0.79 -5.49 -4.73
CA LEU A 57 -0.85 -5.82 -6.17
C LEU A 57 -1.45 -4.67 -6.97
N ASP A 58 -2.52 -4.05 -6.46
CA ASP A 58 -3.17 -2.93 -7.14
C ASP A 58 -2.20 -1.76 -7.31
N TYR A 59 -1.41 -1.47 -6.28
CA TYR A 59 -0.42 -0.40 -6.36
C TYR A 59 0.72 -0.72 -7.32
N VAL A 60 1.15 -1.98 -7.37
CA VAL A 60 2.19 -2.41 -8.31
C VAL A 60 1.71 -2.21 -9.74
N VAL A 61 0.47 -2.60 -10.03
CA VAL A 61 -0.12 -2.43 -11.36
C VAL A 61 -0.23 -0.95 -11.70
N ALA A 62 -0.72 -0.14 -10.78
CA ALA A 62 -0.84 1.31 -10.98
C ALA A 62 0.53 1.95 -11.24
N ALA A 63 1.53 1.57 -10.47
CA ALA A 63 2.88 2.10 -10.62
C ALA A 63 3.48 1.72 -11.98
N ALA A 64 3.23 0.50 -12.45
CA ALA A 64 3.72 0.04 -13.74
C ALA A 64 3.06 0.80 -14.89
N GLY A 65 1.82 1.24 -14.70
CA GLY A 65 1.08 2.02 -15.70
C GLY A 65 1.35 3.53 -15.64
N GLY A 66 1.97 3.96 -14.57
CA GLY A 66 2.21 5.37 -14.34
C GLY A 66 3.46 5.99 -14.92
#